data_8d998d7281390822b7019275538de794
#
_entry.id   8d998d7281390822b7019275538de794
#
_cell.length_a   1.000
_cell.length_b   1.000
_cell.length_c   1.000
_cell.angle_alpha   90.00
_cell.angle_beta   90.00
_cell.angle_gamma   90.00
#
_symmetry.space_group_name_H-M   'P 1'
#
loop_
_entity.id
_entity.type
_entity.pdbx_description
1 polymer ?
#
loop_
_entity_poly.entity_id
_entity_poly.type
_entity_poly.pdbx_seq_one_letter_code
_entity_poly.pdbx_strand_id
1 'polypeptide(L)'
;MAPDSVAEVVAVLSEHGDRAKLLAGGTDIIVQLREGLREADVVVDIKKIDEVTSFKYCDENGLALGAAVACYNLYEHPELSKLYGALADSTHIIGGWQIQSRASVGGNLCNASPAADSIPSLIALNAMAVVAGPNGERTVAVEGFCTGPGRNALENGEFLVSIQIPAQCNRSGSAYERFIPRNEMDIAVVGAGSWVKLAEDGTIAAARIGLGAVAATPLYAAAASESLLGKAPTEENLATAGELAKQIATPISDMRGTDEYRTHLVGVLVQRTLTTAVERAQSS
;
A
#
# COMPACT_ATOMS: atom_id res chain seq x y z
N MET A 1 -21.31 16.72 3.85
CA MET A 1 -21.36 17.34 2.49
C MET A 1 -20.99 16.28 1.47
N ALA A 2 -21.41 16.43 0.19
CA ALA A 2 -21.07 15.46 -0.87
C ALA A 2 -20.76 16.26 -2.17
N PRO A 3 -19.53 16.81 -2.26
CA PRO A 3 -19.08 17.58 -3.41
C PRO A 3 -19.04 16.74 -4.69
N ASP A 4 -19.17 17.38 -5.83
CA ASP A 4 -19.19 16.74 -7.14
C ASP A 4 -17.86 16.93 -7.91
N SER A 5 -16.88 17.63 -7.33
CA SER A 5 -15.57 17.86 -7.95
C SER A 5 -14.41 17.92 -6.96
N VAL A 6 -13.19 17.65 -7.44
CA VAL A 6 -11.93 17.79 -6.70
C VAL A 6 -11.78 19.22 -6.16
N ALA A 7 -12.11 20.24 -6.96
CA ALA A 7 -12.00 21.64 -6.56
C ALA A 7 -12.92 22.00 -5.38
N GLU A 8 -14.14 21.46 -5.33
CA GLU A 8 -15.05 21.66 -4.22
C GLU A 8 -14.53 21.01 -2.94
N VAL A 9 -13.93 19.80 -3.01
CA VAL A 9 -13.29 19.17 -1.85
C VAL A 9 -12.17 20.05 -1.30
N VAL A 10 -11.28 20.54 -2.17
CA VAL A 10 -10.18 21.43 -1.79
C VAL A 10 -10.70 22.71 -1.13
N ALA A 11 -11.78 23.30 -1.64
CA ALA A 11 -12.40 24.47 -1.04
C ALA A 11 -12.91 24.19 0.38
N VAL A 12 -13.64 23.07 0.58
CA VAL A 12 -14.16 22.68 1.90
C VAL A 12 -13.01 22.38 2.88
N LEU A 13 -11.95 21.66 2.45
CA LEU A 13 -10.79 21.39 3.28
C LEU A 13 -10.04 22.66 3.65
N SER A 14 -9.93 23.63 2.73
CA SER A 14 -9.27 24.91 2.99
C SER A 14 -10.07 25.78 3.98
N GLU A 15 -11.41 25.72 3.94
CA GLU A 15 -12.28 26.47 4.84
C GLU A 15 -12.30 25.88 6.26
N HIS A 16 -12.41 24.54 6.38
CA HIS A 16 -12.63 23.88 7.66
C HIS A 16 -11.36 23.26 8.26
N GLY A 17 -10.26 23.16 7.50
CA GLY A 17 -8.98 22.58 7.96
C GLY A 17 -9.15 21.21 8.59
N ASP A 18 -8.52 21.01 9.72
CA ASP A 18 -8.57 19.74 10.48
C ASP A 18 -9.96 19.34 10.98
N ARG A 19 -10.93 20.26 10.92
CA ARG A 19 -12.33 19.99 11.31
C ARG A 19 -13.15 19.39 10.17
N ALA A 20 -12.65 19.35 8.95
CA ALA A 20 -13.20 18.57 7.84
C ALA A 20 -12.57 17.18 7.81
N LYS A 21 -13.38 16.14 7.68
CA LYS A 21 -12.92 14.75 7.54
C LYS A 21 -13.48 14.14 6.27
N LEU A 22 -12.60 13.54 5.48
CA LEU A 22 -13.00 12.85 4.25
C LEU A 22 -13.58 11.47 4.55
N LEU A 23 -14.63 11.14 3.81
CA LEU A 23 -15.30 9.86 3.85
C LEU A 23 -15.18 9.18 2.48
N ALA A 24 -14.28 8.21 2.37
CA ALA A 24 -14.21 7.23 1.27
C ALA A 24 -15.03 5.98 1.67
N GLY A 25 -14.39 4.88 2.00
CA GLY A 25 -15.05 3.67 2.48
C GLY A 25 -15.68 3.78 3.88
N GLY A 26 -15.10 4.59 4.73
CA GLY A 26 -15.60 4.86 6.09
C GLY A 26 -15.21 3.83 7.14
N THR A 27 -14.48 2.78 6.78
CA THR A 27 -14.16 1.65 7.66
C THR A 27 -13.28 2.01 8.86
N ASP A 28 -12.49 3.08 8.77
CA ASP A 28 -11.72 3.64 9.88
C ASP A 28 -12.37 4.91 10.44
N ILE A 29 -12.67 5.90 9.59
CA ILE A 29 -13.08 7.23 10.04
C ILE A 29 -14.41 7.21 10.82
N ILE A 30 -15.38 6.38 10.45
CA ILE A 30 -16.66 6.27 11.16
C ILE A 30 -16.42 5.74 12.58
N VAL A 31 -15.54 4.75 12.75
CA VAL A 31 -15.18 4.22 14.06
C VAL A 31 -14.43 5.27 14.87
N GLN A 32 -13.47 5.96 14.28
CA GLN A 32 -12.69 7.01 14.96
C GLN A 32 -13.59 8.16 15.46
N LEU A 33 -14.57 8.58 14.67
CA LEU A 33 -15.54 9.60 15.07
C LEU A 33 -16.47 9.10 16.20
N ARG A 34 -16.98 7.86 16.08
CA ARG A 34 -17.85 7.26 17.08
C ARG A 34 -17.17 7.10 18.45
N GLU A 35 -15.90 6.68 18.45
CA GLU A 35 -15.10 6.48 19.66
C GLU A 35 -14.48 7.79 20.19
N GLY A 36 -14.72 8.93 19.53
CA GLY A 36 -14.18 10.24 19.97
C GLY A 36 -12.67 10.37 19.76
N LEU A 37 -12.05 9.51 18.95
CA LEU A 37 -10.62 9.58 18.62
C LEU A 37 -10.32 10.71 17.63
N ARG A 38 -11.32 11.14 16.89
CA ARG A 38 -11.29 12.31 16.00
C ARG A 38 -12.58 13.11 16.15
N GLU A 39 -12.47 14.40 15.87
CA GLU A 39 -13.61 15.32 15.82
C GLU A 39 -13.79 15.85 14.42
N ALA A 40 -15.03 16.16 14.02
CA ALA A 40 -15.35 16.76 12.74
C ALA A 40 -16.55 17.71 12.87
N ASP A 41 -16.44 18.89 12.28
CA ASP A 41 -17.60 19.77 12.03
C ASP A 41 -18.25 19.40 10.71
N VAL A 42 -17.46 18.92 9.76
CA VAL A 42 -17.91 18.54 8.42
C VAL A 42 -17.33 17.18 8.04
N VAL A 43 -18.21 16.26 7.63
CA VAL A 43 -17.82 15.01 6.96
C VAL A 43 -18.08 15.19 5.45
N VAL A 44 -17.04 14.99 4.64
CA VAL A 44 -17.04 15.20 3.20
C VAL A 44 -17.02 13.85 2.50
N ASP A 45 -18.17 13.47 1.94
CA ASP A 45 -18.30 12.24 1.15
C ASP A 45 -17.78 12.47 -0.28
N ILE A 46 -16.65 11.85 -0.61
CA ILE A 46 -15.98 12.06 -1.90
C ILE A 46 -16.42 11.08 -3.00
N LYS A 47 -17.37 10.19 -2.72
CA LYS A 47 -17.73 9.09 -3.63
C LYS A 47 -18.55 9.48 -4.85
N LYS A 48 -18.92 10.75 -5.00
CA LYS A 48 -19.54 11.28 -6.23
C LYS A 48 -18.54 11.73 -7.28
N ILE A 49 -17.26 11.80 -6.92
CA ILE A 49 -16.20 12.32 -7.78
C ILE A 49 -15.59 11.16 -8.57
N ASP A 50 -15.70 11.20 -9.88
CA ASP A 50 -15.25 10.11 -10.76
C ASP A 50 -13.75 9.86 -10.65
N GLU A 51 -12.92 10.89 -10.49
CA GLU A 51 -11.48 10.78 -10.36
C GLU A 51 -11.05 9.97 -9.13
N VAL A 52 -11.85 9.97 -8.06
CA VAL A 52 -11.53 9.22 -6.83
C VAL A 52 -12.21 7.85 -6.76
N THR A 53 -13.21 7.58 -7.59
CA THR A 53 -14.02 6.34 -7.55
C THR A 53 -13.77 5.41 -8.72
N SER A 54 -13.06 5.87 -9.75
CA SER A 54 -12.72 5.08 -10.93
C SER A 54 -11.26 4.64 -10.93
N PHE A 55 -10.94 3.67 -11.77
CA PHE A 55 -9.57 3.32 -12.10
C PHE A 55 -9.42 3.21 -13.61
N LYS A 56 -8.24 3.56 -14.11
CA LYS A 56 -7.88 3.51 -15.54
C LYS A 56 -6.55 2.79 -15.67
N TYR A 57 -6.50 1.83 -16.57
CA TYR A 57 -5.27 1.11 -16.91
C TYR A 57 -4.92 1.34 -18.38
N CYS A 58 -3.65 1.55 -18.67
CA CYS A 58 -3.09 1.46 -20.02
C CYS A 58 -1.64 0.98 -19.95
N ASP A 59 -1.18 0.33 -21.02
CA ASP A 59 0.14 -0.28 -21.07
C ASP A 59 1.30 0.73 -20.99
N GLU A 60 1.07 1.99 -21.35
CA GLU A 60 2.10 3.03 -21.31
C GLU A 60 2.26 3.64 -19.91
N ASN A 61 1.16 3.98 -19.23
CA ASN A 61 1.16 4.75 -17.99
C ASN A 61 0.85 3.89 -16.75
N GLY A 62 0.43 2.64 -16.94
CA GLY A 62 0.05 1.75 -15.86
C GLY A 62 -1.34 2.02 -15.30
N LEU A 63 -1.51 1.82 -14.01
CA LEU A 63 -2.78 1.91 -13.31
C LEU A 63 -2.90 3.24 -12.55
N ALA A 64 -3.87 4.06 -12.94
CA ALA A 64 -4.35 5.18 -12.15
C ALA A 64 -5.54 4.69 -11.30
N LEU A 65 -5.33 4.51 -10.00
CA LEU A 65 -6.29 3.98 -9.05
C LEU A 65 -6.88 5.13 -8.22
N GLY A 66 -8.16 5.43 -8.38
CA GLY A 66 -8.86 6.43 -7.57
C GLY A 66 -8.83 6.08 -6.08
N ALA A 67 -8.63 7.09 -5.23
CA ALA A 67 -8.39 6.90 -3.79
C ALA A 67 -9.56 6.24 -3.05
N ALA A 68 -10.77 6.33 -3.56
CA ALA A 68 -11.99 5.76 -2.96
C ALA A 68 -12.47 4.46 -3.64
N VAL A 69 -11.71 3.92 -4.60
CA VAL A 69 -12.04 2.62 -5.22
C VAL A 69 -12.01 1.53 -4.16
N ALA A 70 -13.09 0.76 -4.06
CA ALA A 70 -13.18 -0.31 -3.07
C ALA A 70 -12.23 -1.47 -3.40
N CYS A 71 -11.62 -2.05 -2.35
CA CYS A 71 -10.59 -3.09 -2.48
C CYS A 71 -11.05 -4.29 -3.33
N TYR A 72 -12.31 -4.72 -3.21
CA TYR A 72 -12.81 -5.86 -3.95
C TYR A 72 -12.74 -5.68 -5.47
N ASN A 73 -12.85 -4.45 -5.99
CA ASN A 73 -12.74 -4.18 -7.42
C ASN A 73 -11.35 -4.50 -7.99
N LEU A 74 -10.31 -4.55 -7.15
CA LEU A 74 -8.94 -4.83 -7.58
C LEU A 74 -8.67 -6.32 -7.68
N TYR A 75 -8.98 -7.08 -6.63
CA TYR A 75 -8.67 -8.51 -6.62
C TYR A 75 -9.68 -9.34 -7.43
N GLU A 76 -10.89 -8.85 -7.68
CA GLU A 76 -11.86 -9.47 -8.58
C GLU A 76 -11.66 -9.10 -10.05
N HIS A 77 -10.86 -8.07 -10.35
CA HIS A 77 -10.59 -7.71 -11.74
C HIS A 77 -9.66 -8.71 -12.42
N PRO A 78 -10.09 -9.40 -13.49
CA PRO A 78 -9.38 -10.57 -14.02
C PRO A 78 -7.97 -10.28 -14.56
N GLU A 79 -7.70 -9.06 -15.02
CA GLU A 79 -6.39 -8.63 -15.54
C GLU A 79 -5.57 -7.94 -14.46
N LEU A 80 -6.14 -6.96 -13.75
CA LEU A 80 -5.40 -6.18 -12.74
C LEU A 80 -4.90 -7.04 -11.60
N SER A 81 -5.66 -8.06 -11.17
CA SER A 81 -5.25 -8.99 -10.12
C SER A 81 -4.01 -9.80 -10.50
N LYS A 82 -3.79 -10.06 -11.78
CA LYS A 82 -2.59 -10.75 -12.29
C LYS A 82 -1.43 -9.79 -12.45
N LEU A 83 -1.67 -8.63 -13.09
CA LEU A 83 -0.63 -7.63 -13.34
C LEU A 83 -0.07 -7.05 -12.03
N TYR A 84 -0.92 -6.77 -11.07
CA TYR A 84 -0.57 -6.16 -9.78
C TYR A 84 -0.80 -7.15 -8.63
N GLY A 85 -0.18 -8.34 -8.71
CA GLY A 85 -0.41 -9.44 -7.78
C GLY A 85 -0.25 -9.06 -6.31
N ALA A 86 0.81 -8.31 -5.93
CA ALA A 86 0.99 -7.84 -4.56
C ALA A 86 -0.17 -6.96 -4.09
N LEU A 87 -0.73 -6.11 -4.97
CA LEU A 87 -1.87 -5.27 -4.61
C LEU A 87 -3.14 -6.11 -4.43
N ALA A 88 -3.37 -7.08 -5.31
CA ALA A 88 -4.49 -8.02 -5.19
C ALA A 88 -4.38 -8.83 -3.89
N ASP A 89 -3.21 -9.43 -3.60
CA ASP A 89 -2.96 -10.20 -2.38
C ASP A 89 -3.26 -9.36 -1.13
N SER A 90 -2.74 -8.12 -1.06
CA SER A 90 -2.90 -7.26 0.10
C SER A 90 -4.33 -6.73 0.28
N THR A 91 -5.02 -6.39 -0.79
CA THR A 91 -6.40 -5.88 -0.72
C THR A 91 -7.42 -6.95 -0.38
N HIS A 92 -7.17 -8.22 -0.75
CA HIS A 92 -8.02 -9.37 -0.44
C HIS A 92 -8.02 -9.77 1.04
N ILE A 93 -7.08 -9.25 1.84
CA ILE A 93 -6.95 -9.60 3.26
C ILE A 93 -7.20 -8.42 4.22
N ILE A 94 -7.51 -7.22 3.71
CA ILE A 94 -7.87 -6.07 4.55
C ILE A 94 -9.20 -6.34 5.23
N GLY A 95 -9.17 -6.53 6.57
CA GLY A 95 -10.38 -6.89 7.32
C GLY A 95 -10.98 -8.23 6.86
N GLY A 96 -12.23 -8.20 6.47
CA GLY A 96 -12.97 -9.31 5.87
C GLY A 96 -13.83 -8.79 4.71
N TRP A 97 -14.58 -9.64 4.04
CA TRP A 97 -15.37 -9.30 2.84
C TRP A 97 -16.28 -8.07 3.01
N GLN A 98 -16.96 -7.96 4.15
CA GLN A 98 -17.82 -6.81 4.46
C GLN A 98 -17.02 -5.51 4.58
N ILE A 99 -15.75 -5.57 4.95
CA ILE A 99 -14.85 -4.40 5.00
C ILE A 99 -14.33 -4.09 3.60
N GLN A 100 -13.90 -5.08 2.84
CA GLN A 100 -13.29 -4.94 1.51
C GLN A 100 -14.25 -4.34 0.47
N SER A 101 -15.57 -4.53 0.66
CA SER A 101 -16.60 -3.90 -0.16
C SER A 101 -16.65 -2.36 -0.02
N ARG A 102 -16.02 -1.82 1.03
CA ARG A 102 -16.03 -0.39 1.36
C ARG A 102 -14.61 0.20 1.49
N ALA A 103 -13.70 -0.53 2.15
CA ALA A 103 -12.31 -0.10 2.32
C ALA A 103 -11.66 0.17 0.97
N SER A 104 -10.81 1.21 0.92
CA SER A 104 -10.06 1.58 -0.28
C SER A 104 -8.57 1.66 0.00
N VAL A 105 -7.76 1.44 -1.03
CA VAL A 105 -6.30 1.55 -0.94
C VAL A 105 -5.89 2.97 -0.55
N GLY A 106 -6.54 3.99 -1.11
CA GLY A 106 -6.27 5.39 -0.76
C GLY A 106 -6.64 5.69 0.70
N GLY A 107 -7.76 5.16 1.20
CA GLY A 107 -8.13 5.28 2.62
C GLY A 107 -7.13 4.61 3.54
N ASN A 108 -6.67 3.39 3.19
CA ASN A 108 -5.64 2.66 3.93
C ASN A 108 -4.30 3.43 3.96
N LEU A 109 -3.89 4.01 2.82
CA LEU A 109 -2.69 4.85 2.74
C LEU A 109 -2.82 6.12 3.59
N CYS A 110 -3.94 6.86 3.50
CA CYS A 110 -4.16 8.09 4.25
C CYS A 110 -4.32 7.86 5.75
N ASN A 111 -4.84 6.70 6.17
CA ASN A 111 -4.90 6.31 7.59
C ASN A 111 -3.51 6.09 8.19
N ALA A 112 -2.50 5.83 7.35
CA ALA A 112 -1.09 5.75 7.70
C ALA A 112 -0.78 4.87 8.93
N SER A 113 -1.51 3.75 9.05
CA SER A 113 -1.19 2.73 10.06
C SER A 113 0.14 2.05 9.70
N PRO A 114 1.08 1.88 10.64
CA PRO A 114 2.30 1.10 10.38
C PRO A 114 2.02 -0.33 9.90
N ALA A 115 0.87 -0.89 10.29
CA ALA A 115 0.44 -2.24 9.94
C ALA A 115 -0.57 -2.28 8.77
N ALA A 116 -0.66 -1.21 7.97
CA ALA A 116 -1.51 -1.17 6.79
C ALA A 116 -1.00 -2.15 5.71
N ASP A 117 -1.87 -3.05 5.27
CA ASP A 117 -1.49 -4.15 4.37
C ASP A 117 -1.15 -3.70 2.95
N SER A 118 -1.85 -2.68 2.40
CA SER A 118 -1.62 -2.26 1.02
C SER A 118 -0.35 -1.43 0.81
N ILE A 119 0.18 -0.78 1.85
CA ILE A 119 1.31 0.15 1.70
C ILE A 119 2.62 -0.56 1.30
N PRO A 120 3.01 -1.70 1.90
CA PRO A 120 4.19 -2.45 1.43
C PRO A 120 4.08 -2.89 -0.03
N SER A 121 2.88 -3.27 -0.49
CA SER A 121 2.61 -3.59 -1.90
C SER A 121 2.81 -2.38 -2.81
N LEU A 122 2.30 -1.21 -2.42
CA LEU A 122 2.48 0.04 -3.16
C LEU A 122 3.95 0.47 -3.24
N ILE A 123 4.72 0.31 -2.15
CA ILE A 123 6.16 0.58 -2.11
C ILE A 123 6.90 -0.37 -3.06
N ALA A 124 6.60 -1.66 -3.02
CA ALA A 124 7.17 -2.65 -3.93
C ALA A 124 6.85 -2.34 -5.40
N LEU A 125 5.63 -1.88 -5.69
CA LEU A 125 5.18 -1.50 -7.02
C LEU A 125 5.62 -0.08 -7.44
N ASN A 126 6.43 0.62 -6.65
CA ASN A 126 6.92 1.97 -6.92
C ASN A 126 5.81 2.99 -7.17
N ALA A 127 4.75 2.93 -6.39
CA ALA A 127 3.56 3.75 -6.56
C ALA A 127 3.78 5.22 -6.14
N MET A 128 3.06 6.13 -6.81
CA MET A 128 3.03 7.56 -6.53
C MET A 128 1.62 7.97 -6.10
N ALA A 129 1.51 8.71 -5.01
CA ALA A 129 0.28 9.34 -4.56
C ALA A 129 0.06 10.66 -5.32
N VAL A 130 -1.09 10.81 -5.99
CA VAL A 130 -1.51 12.05 -6.65
C VAL A 130 -2.39 12.83 -5.69
N VAL A 131 -1.94 14.00 -5.31
CA VAL A 131 -2.53 14.85 -4.27
C VAL A 131 -3.02 16.14 -4.89
N ALA A 132 -4.25 16.55 -4.59
CA ALA A 132 -4.78 17.86 -4.94
C ALA A 132 -4.91 18.74 -3.70
N GLY A 133 -4.63 20.02 -3.86
CA GLY A 133 -4.71 21.02 -2.81
C GLY A 133 -4.84 22.45 -3.33
N PRO A 134 -4.82 23.46 -2.45
CA PRO A 134 -5.01 24.88 -2.83
C PRO A 134 -3.98 25.38 -3.85
N ASN A 135 -2.80 24.74 -3.91
CA ASN A 135 -1.70 25.12 -4.81
C ASN A 135 -1.67 24.28 -6.11
N GLY A 136 -2.72 23.52 -6.39
CA GLY A 136 -2.81 22.60 -7.52
C GLY A 136 -2.51 21.16 -7.15
N GLU A 137 -2.09 20.37 -8.15
CA GLU A 137 -1.76 18.96 -7.95
C GLU A 137 -0.25 18.76 -7.76
N ARG A 138 0.11 17.77 -6.93
CA ARG A 138 1.47 17.27 -6.77
C ARG A 138 1.50 15.75 -6.60
N THR A 139 2.66 15.16 -6.82
CA THR A 139 2.87 13.73 -6.60
C THR A 139 3.84 13.50 -5.44
N VAL A 140 3.58 12.45 -4.66
CA VAL A 140 4.42 12.02 -3.54
C VAL A 140 4.69 10.53 -3.69
N ALA A 141 5.96 10.12 -3.60
CA ALA A 141 6.29 8.70 -3.57
C ALA A 141 5.65 8.03 -2.35
N VAL A 142 4.99 6.87 -2.54
CA VAL A 142 4.30 6.19 -1.43
C VAL A 142 5.29 5.79 -0.32
N GLU A 143 6.53 5.48 -0.65
CA GLU A 143 7.59 5.18 0.34
C GLU A 143 7.88 6.34 1.30
N GLY A 144 7.60 7.58 0.93
CA GLY A 144 7.73 8.79 1.77
C GLY A 144 6.41 9.37 2.25
N PHE A 145 5.28 8.75 1.90
CA PHE A 145 3.97 9.31 2.20
C PHE A 145 3.58 9.23 3.68
N CYS A 146 3.91 8.13 4.36
CA CYS A 146 3.69 7.99 5.80
C CYS A 146 4.82 8.64 6.58
N THR A 147 4.51 9.62 7.44
CA THR A 147 5.48 10.38 8.24
C THR A 147 5.51 9.97 9.71
N GLY A 148 4.64 9.05 10.12
CA GLY A 148 4.53 8.48 11.46
C GLY A 148 3.20 7.73 11.63
N PRO A 149 2.98 7.05 12.75
CA PRO A 149 1.72 6.36 13.01
C PRO A 149 0.53 7.33 12.94
N GLY A 150 -0.41 7.06 12.04
CA GLY A 150 -1.58 7.91 11.80
C GLY A 150 -1.27 9.30 11.21
N ARG A 151 -0.06 9.51 10.68
CA ARG A 151 0.38 10.77 10.06
C ARG A 151 0.92 10.53 8.67
N ASN A 152 0.59 11.42 7.75
CA ASN A 152 0.99 11.36 6.36
C ASN A 152 1.51 12.72 5.85
N ALA A 153 1.98 12.76 4.60
CA ALA A 153 2.60 13.92 3.97
C ALA A 153 1.61 14.94 3.37
N LEU A 154 0.30 14.78 3.60
CA LEU A 154 -0.69 15.76 3.15
C LEU A 154 -0.56 17.05 3.95
N GLU A 155 -0.58 18.17 3.24
CA GLU A 155 -0.61 19.51 3.82
C GLU A 155 -2.05 19.98 4.06
N ASN A 156 -2.20 21.12 4.73
CA ASN A 156 -3.53 21.67 5.01
C ASN A 156 -4.29 21.98 3.69
N GLY A 157 -5.52 21.52 3.58
CA GLY A 157 -6.33 21.68 2.38
C GLY A 157 -6.04 20.65 1.27
N GLU A 158 -5.10 19.74 1.47
CA GLU A 158 -4.78 18.69 0.50
C GLU A 158 -5.55 17.38 0.77
N PHE A 159 -5.78 16.64 -0.31
CA PHE A 159 -6.25 15.27 -0.21
C PHE A 159 -5.74 14.37 -1.34
N LEU A 160 -5.72 13.08 -1.09
CA LEU A 160 -5.34 12.05 -2.06
C LEU A 160 -6.47 11.85 -3.08
N VAL A 161 -6.19 12.10 -4.35
CA VAL A 161 -7.13 11.91 -5.47
C VAL A 161 -6.99 10.50 -6.03
N SER A 162 -5.76 10.08 -6.32
CA SER A 162 -5.48 8.77 -6.91
C SER A 162 -4.07 8.28 -6.56
N ILE A 163 -3.81 7.02 -6.86
CA ILE A 163 -2.50 6.39 -6.76
C ILE A 163 -2.11 5.94 -8.16
N GLN A 164 -0.97 6.46 -8.65
CA GLN A 164 -0.40 6.05 -9.93
C GLN A 164 0.59 4.92 -9.68
N ILE A 165 0.35 3.77 -10.33
CA ILE A 165 1.20 2.59 -10.24
C ILE A 165 1.77 2.30 -11.64
N PRO A 166 3.11 2.20 -11.80
CA PRO A 166 3.73 1.99 -13.11
C PRO A 166 3.18 0.78 -13.86
N ALA A 167 3.21 0.86 -15.19
CA ALA A 167 2.87 -0.27 -16.03
C ALA A 167 3.77 -1.47 -15.71
N GLN A 168 3.17 -2.64 -15.67
CA GLN A 168 3.92 -3.88 -15.49
C GLN A 168 4.51 -4.32 -16.82
N CYS A 169 5.72 -4.84 -16.79
CA CYS A 169 6.40 -5.30 -17.97
C CYS A 169 6.41 -6.84 -18.02
N ASN A 170 6.66 -7.38 -19.21
CA ASN A 170 6.86 -8.82 -19.36
C ASN A 170 7.95 -9.32 -18.42
N ARG A 171 7.81 -10.55 -17.94
CA ARG A 171 8.72 -11.18 -16.97
C ARG A 171 8.85 -10.41 -15.67
N SER A 172 7.79 -9.72 -15.26
CA SER A 172 7.70 -9.13 -13.93
C SER A 172 6.57 -9.77 -13.10
N GLY A 173 6.77 -9.84 -11.79
CA GLY A 173 5.79 -10.39 -10.87
C GLY A 173 5.89 -9.71 -9.52
N SER A 174 4.80 -9.72 -8.78
CA SER A 174 4.75 -9.16 -7.44
C SER A 174 3.88 -10.01 -6.51
N ALA A 175 4.19 -9.99 -5.22
CA ALA A 175 3.44 -10.72 -4.20
C ALA A 175 3.44 -9.97 -2.88
N TYR A 176 2.42 -10.20 -2.07
CA TYR A 176 2.35 -9.72 -0.69
C TYR A 176 1.94 -10.85 0.24
N GLU A 177 2.56 -10.90 1.41
CA GLU A 177 2.18 -11.81 2.50
C GLU A 177 2.28 -11.08 3.83
N ARG A 178 1.35 -11.40 4.76
CA ARG A 178 1.45 -10.96 6.16
C ARG A 178 1.39 -12.13 7.10
N PHE A 179 2.02 -12.00 8.27
CA PHE A 179 1.78 -12.87 9.40
C PHE A 179 0.77 -12.23 10.35
N ILE A 180 -0.23 -13.01 10.76
CA ILE A 180 -1.24 -12.67 11.77
C ILE A 180 -1.49 -13.85 12.70
N PRO A 181 -1.91 -13.64 13.97
CA PRO A 181 -2.17 -14.73 14.92
C PRO A 181 -3.41 -15.58 14.58
N ARG A 182 -4.33 -15.09 13.77
CA ARG A 182 -5.57 -15.76 13.34
C ARG A 182 -5.84 -15.52 11.85
N ASN A 183 -6.80 -16.27 11.25
CA ASN A 183 -6.99 -16.25 9.80
C ASN A 183 -7.44 -14.90 9.22
N GLU A 184 -8.33 -14.20 9.90
CA GLU A 184 -8.95 -12.97 9.39
C GLU A 184 -9.12 -11.90 10.46
N MET A 185 -9.33 -10.66 10.03
CA MET A 185 -9.70 -9.50 10.86
C MET A 185 -8.74 -9.27 12.02
N ASP A 186 -7.44 -9.36 11.73
CA ASP A 186 -6.39 -9.06 12.70
C ASP A 186 -5.35 -8.09 12.09
N ILE A 187 -4.60 -7.47 12.99
CA ILE A 187 -3.54 -6.52 12.64
C ILE A 187 -2.28 -7.31 12.27
N ALA A 188 -1.64 -6.93 11.17
CA ALA A 188 -0.39 -7.55 10.76
C ALA A 188 0.68 -7.46 11.87
N VAL A 189 1.29 -8.60 12.18
CA VAL A 189 2.50 -8.68 13.02
C VAL A 189 3.71 -8.26 12.21
N VAL A 190 3.78 -8.75 10.97
CA VAL A 190 4.73 -8.36 9.92
C VAL A 190 4.03 -8.48 8.59
N GLY A 191 4.28 -7.57 7.66
CA GLY A 191 3.87 -7.65 6.26
C GLY A 191 5.05 -7.40 5.34
N ALA A 192 5.14 -8.13 4.22
CA ALA A 192 6.14 -7.92 3.19
C ALA A 192 5.50 -7.93 1.80
N GLY A 193 5.84 -6.94 0.98
CA GLY A 193 5.51 -6.88 -0.43
C GLY A 193 6.79 -6.93 -1.26
N SER A 194 6.82 -7.75 -2.31
CA SER A 194 7.97 -7.86 -3.21
C SER A 194 7.53 -7.74 -4.66
N TRP A 195 8.35 -7.08 -5.46
CA TRP A 195 8.24 -7.03 -6.90
C TRP A 195 9.59 -7.36 -7.53
N VAL A 196 9.59 -8.14 -8.59
CA VAL A 196 10.78 -8.50 -9.36
C VAL A 196 10.53 -8.40 -10.86
N LYS A 197 11.59 -8.10 -11.61
CA LYS A 197 11.68 -8.24 -13.06
C LYS A 197 12.85 -9.15 -13.40
N LEU A 198 12.60 -10.14 -14.25
CA LEU A 198 13.64 -11.05 -14.74
C LEU A 198 14.19 -10.57 -16.07
N ALA A 199 15.50 -10.71 -16.27
CA ALA A 199 16.17 -10.57 -17.54
C ALA A 199 15.92 -11.79 -18.44
N GLU A 200 16.33 -11.72 -19.69
CA GLU A 200 16.17 -12.83 -20.65
C GLU A 200 16.90 -14.11 -20.22
N ASP A 201 18.06 -13.96 -19.57
CA ASP A 201 18.85 -15.08 -19.02
C ASP A 201 18.30 -15.66 -17.70
N GLY A 202 17.21 -15.12 -17.20
CA GLY A 202 16.56 -15.55 -15.96
C GLY A 202 17.12 -14.95 -14.68
N THR A 203 18.12 -14.07 -14.75
CA THR A 203 18.61 -13.30 -13.59
C THR A 203 17.64 -12.18 -13.21
N ILE A 204 17.72 -11.67 -11.99
CA ILE A 204 16.88 -10.56 -11.51
C ILE A 204 17.44 -9.24 -12.04
N ALA A 205 16.72 -8.63 -12.99
CA ALA A 205 17.07 -7.33 -13.58
C ALA A 205 16.70 -6.14 -12.67
N ALA A 206 15.62 -6.27 -11.90
CA ALA A 206 15.18 -5.27 -10.94
C ALA A 206 14.37 -5.94 -9.82
N ALA A 207 14.41 -5.38 -8.63
CA ALA A 207 13.62 -5.81 -7.48
C ALA A 207 13.29 -4.63 -6.57
N ARG A 208 12.12 -4.70 -5.91
CA ARG A 208 11.71 -3.76 -4.86
C ARG A 208 11.01 -4.54 -3.75
N ILE A 209 11.32 -4.19 -2.50
CA ILE A 209 10.79 -4.86 -1.31
C ILE A 209 10.25 -3.79 -0.36
N GLY A 210 8.96 -3.88 -0.03
CA GLY A 210 8.28 -3.04 0.96
C GLY A 210 7.97 -3.84 2.22
N LEU A 211 8.12 -3.22 3.40
CA LEU A 211 7.86 -3.83 4.70
C LEU A 211 6.80 -3.06 5.46
N GLY A 212 5.91 -3.76 6.16
CA GLY A 212 4.88 -3.21 7.04
C GLY A 212 4.92 -3.82 8.44
N ALA A 213 4.40 -3.08 9.40
CA ALA A 213 4.29 -3.46 10.82
C ALA A 213 5.63 -3.67 11.55
N VAL A 214 6.75 -3.24 10.99
CA VAL A 214 8.11 -3.48 11.54
C VAL A 214 8.90 -2.20 11.85
N ALA A 215 8.26 -1.06 11.79
CA ALA A 215 8.79 0.25 12.20
C ALA A 215 7.63 1.21 12.44
N ALA A 216 7.93 2.48 12.78
CA ALA A 216 6.91 3.52 12.94
C ALA A 216 6.15 3.86 11.65
N THR A 217 6.76 3.58 10.49
CA THR A 217 6.15 3.71 9.14
C THR A 217 6.50 2.48 8.31
N PRO A 218 5.74 2.17 7.24
CA PRO A 218 6.17 1.19 6.25
C PRO A 218 7.52 1.58 5.63
N LEU A 219 8.35 0.58 5.29
CA LEU A 219 9.74 0.80 4.88
C LEU A 219 9.98 0.27 3.45
N TYR A 220 10.87 0.95 2.71
CA TYR A 220 11.50 0.42 1.50
C TYR A 220 12.85 -0.20 1.86
N ALA A 221 13.03 -1.50 1.60
CA ALA A 221 14.25 -2.23 1.87
C ALA A 221 15.25 -2.12 0.69
N ALA A 222 15.84 -0.92 0.51
CA ALA A 222 16.68 -0.61 -0.64
C ALA A 222 17.88 -1.57 -0.77
N ALA A 223 18.67 -1.75 0.29
CA ALA A 223 19.86 -2.63 0.27
C ALA A 223 19.49 -4.10 -0.03
N ALA A 224 18.35 -4.59 0.50
CA ALA A 224 17.84 -5.92 0.19
C ALA A 224 17.43 -6.04 -1.29
N SER A 225 16.77 -5.03 -1.83
CA SER A 225 16.36 -4.96 -3.24
C SER A 225 17.57 -4.93 -4.18
N GLU A 226 18.55 -4.10 -3.90
CA GLU A 226 19.79 -3.97 -4.68
C GLU A 226 20.64 -5.24 -4.65
N SER A 227 20.64 -5.98 -3.54
CA SER A 227 21.41 -7.21 -3.39
C SER A 227 21.03 -8.32 -4.36
N LEU A 228 19.85 -8.24 -4.97
CA LEU A 228 19.31 -9.21 -5.92
C LEU A 228 19.72 -8.94 -7.36
N LEU A 229 20.17 -7.73 -7.69
CA LEU A 229 20.42 -7.32 -9.08
C LEU A 229 21.53 -8.15 -9.73
N GLY A 230 21.25 -8.66 -10.92
CA GLY A 230 22.14 -9.51 -11.71
C GLY A 230 22.32 -10.94 -11.18
N LYS A 231 21.61 -11.31 -10.09
CA LYS A 231 21.71 -12.66 -9.51
C LYS A 231 20.60 -13.57 -9.98
N ALA A 232 20.89 -14.87 -10.05
CA ALA A 232 19.86 -15.88 -10.25
C ALA A 232 18.93 -15.91 -9.02
N PRO A 233 17.62 -16.14 -9.19
CA PRO A 233 16.65 -16.18 -8.10
C PRO A 233 16.69 -17.51 -7.33
N THR A 234 17.87 -17.86 -6.79
CA THR A 234 18.07 -19.05 -5.96
C THR A 234 17.58 -18.81 -4.55
N GLU A 235 17.22 -19.88 -3.85
CA GLU A 235 16.81 -19.82 -2.45
C GLU A 235 17.84 -19.07 -1.58
N GLU A 236 19.15 -19.30 -1.79
CA GLU A 236 20.24 -18.64 -1.09
C GLU A 236 20.26 -17.12 -1.32
N ASN A 237 20.09 -16.66 -2.57
CA ASN A 237 20.06 -15.23 -2.90
C ASN A 237 18.82 -14.55 -2.34
N LEU A 238 17.65 -15.22 -2.40
CA LEU A 238 16.40 -14.68 -1.83
C LEU A 238 16.47 -14.64 -0.29
N ALA A 239 17.05 -15.66 0.36
CA ALA A 239 17.29 -15.67 1.80
C ALA A 239 18.26 -14.55 2.22
N THR A 240 19.33 -14.31 1.45
CA THR A 240 20.28 -13.21 1.70
C THR A 240 19.56 -11.84 1.65
N ALA A 241 18.66 -11.61 0.70
CA ALA A 241 17.86 -10.39 0.67
C ALA A 241 16.94 -10.29 1.90
N GLY A 242 16.37 -11.40 2.38
CA GLY A 242 15.60 -11.45 3.61
C GLY A 242 16.44 -11.05 4.84
N GLU A 243 17.67 -11.51 4.95
CA GLU A 243 18.57 -11.13 6.05
C GLU A 243 18.96 -9.65 6.00
N LEU A 244 19.16 -9.09 4.81
CA LEU A 244 19.39 -7.64 4.65
C LEU A 244 18.16 -6.81 5.01
N ALA A 245 16.97 -7.28 4.69
CA ALA A 245 15.73 -6.60 5.04
C ALA A 245 15.49 -6.50 6.56
N LYS A 246 15.95 -7.47 7.34
CA LYS A 246 15.89 -7.44 8.82
C LYS A 246 16.66 -6.26 9.41
N GLN A 247 17.71 -5.78 8.74
CA GLN A 247 18.62 -4.77 9.31
C GLN A 247 17.95 -3.39 9.45
N ILE A 248 16.91 -3.10 8.69
CA ILE A 248 16.17 -1.84 8.77
C ILE A 248 14.94 -1.93 9.67
N ALA A 249 14.56 -3.14 10.10
CA ALA A 249 13.41 -3.33 10.95
C ALA A 249 13.67 -2.85 12.39
N THR A 250 12.75 -2.08 12.94
CA THR A 250 12.76 -1.58 14.32
C THR A 250 11.37 -1.76 14.95
N PRO A 251 10.89 -3.00 15.01
CA PRO A 251 9.54 -3.28 15.49
C PRO A 251 9.38 -3.05 16.99
N ILE A 252 8.14 -2.87 17.40
CA ILE A 252 7.75 -2.87 18.81
C ILE A 252 7.52 -4.29 19.30
N SER A 253 7.69 -4.52 20.61
CA SER A 253 7.15 -5.69 21.31
C SER A 253 5.76 -5.38 21.86
N ASP A 254 4.77 -6.21 21.56
CA ASP A 254 3.41 -6.12 22.08
C ASP A 254 2.79 -7.51 22.29
N MET A 255 1.49 -7.57 22.61
CA MET A 255 0.76 -8.83 22.82
C MET A 255 0.77 -9.78 21.60
N ARG A 256 1.12 -9.30 20.39
CA ARG A 256 1.13 -10.09 19.16
C ARG A 256 2.48 -10.71 18.85
N GLY A 257 3.55 -10.18 19.42
CA GLY A 257 4.91 -10.71 19.22
C GLY A 257 5.98 -9.78 19.75
N THR A 258 7.12 -10.37 20.06
CA THR A 258 8.32 -9.63 20.45
C THR A 258 8.98 -8.99 19.23
N ASP A 259 9.79 -7.98 19.44
CA ASP A 259 10.62 -7.33 18.42
C ASP A 259 11.56 -8.32 17.74
N GLU A 260 12.16 -9.26 18.50
CA GLU A 260 12.99 -10.34 17.97
C GLU A 260 12.19 -11.26 17.02
N TYR A 261 10.98 -11.66 17.43
CA TYR A 261 10.12 -12.51 16.60
C TYR A 261 9.69 -11.80 15.33
N ARG A 262 9.29 -10.52 15.43
CA ARG A 262 8.93 -9.71 14.27
C ARG A 262 10.11 -9.54 13.30
N THR A 263 11.30 -9.27 13.82
CA THR A 263 12.53 -9.18 13.01
C THR A 263 12.84 -10.51 12.32
N HIS A 264 12.69 -11.65 13.01
CA HIS A 264 12.84 -12.97 12.40
C HIS A 264 11.85 -13.16 11.23
N LEU A 265 10.57 -12.83 11.44
CA LEU A 265 9.53 -12.97 10.43
C LEU A 265 9.76 -12.10 9.18
N VAL A 266 10.44 -10.96 9.30
CA VAL A 266 10.81 -10.14 8.12
C VAL A 266 11.57 -10.98 7.09
N GLY A 267 12.61 -11.68 7.52
CA GLY A 267 13.41 -12.53 6.61
C GLY A 267 12.57 -13.63 5.95
N VAL A 268 11.73 -14.29 6.75
CA VAL A 268 10.84 -15.36 6.26
C VAL A 268 9.86 -14.86 5.23
N LEU A 269 9.15 -13.74 5.51
CA LEU A 269 8.13 -13.23 4.60
C LEU A 269 8.75 -12.61 3.34
N VAL A 270 9.89 -11.93 3.45
CA VAL A 270 10.61 -11.41 2.28
C VAL A 270 11.04 -12.56 1.36
N GLN A 271 11.60 -13.64 1.89
CA GLN A 271 11.96 -14.81 1.08
C GLN A 271 10.73 -15.40 0.36
N ARG A 272 9.61 -15.59 1.07
CA ARG A 272 8.37 -16.13 0.50
C ARG A 272 7.78 -15.24 -0.59
N THR A 273 7.64 -13.94 -0.32
CA THR A 273 7.08 -13.01 -1.30
C THR A 273 7.97 -12.86 -2.53
N LEU A 274 9.30 -12.89 -2.37
CA LEU A 274 10.24 -12.93 -3.49
C LEU A 274 10.09 -14.22 -4.31
N THR A 275 9.96 -15.39 -3.67
CA THR A 275 9.74 -16.67 -4.35
C THR A 275 8.47 -16.60 -5.20
N THR A 276 7.34 -16.19 -4.60
CA THR A 276 6.06 -16.06 -5.33
C THR A 276 6.14 -15.00 -6.44
N ALA A 277 6.83 -13.88 -6.21
CA ALA A 277 7.01 -12.85 -7.23
C ALA A 277 7.84 -13.37 -8.42
N VAL A 278 8.88 -14.17 -8.18
CA VAL A 278 9.68 -14.82 -9.24
C VAL A 278 8.83 -15.82 -10.01
N GLU A 279 8.05 -16.67 -9.36
CA GLU A 279 7.14 -17.63 -10.02
C GLU A 279 6.14 -16.91 -10.93
N ARG A 280 5.54 -15.82 -10.46
CA ARG A 280 4.64 -14.96 -11.26
C ARG A 280 5.37 -14.32 -12.44
N ALA A 281 6.61 -13.83 -12.24
CA ALA A 281 7.44 -13.25 -13.31
C ALA A 281 7.85 -14.27 -14.40
N GLN A 282 7.98 -15.54 -14.04
CA GLN A 282 8.27 -16.63 -15.01
C GLN A 282 7.05 -17.03 -15.82
N SER A 283 5.85 -16.71 -15.32
CA SER A 283 4.57 -17.09 -15.95
C SER A 283 3.92 -15.94 -16.74
N SER A 284 4.50 -14.74 -16.71
CA SER A 284 4.01 -13.51 -17.35
C SER A 284 4.62 -13.24 -18.72
#